data_d09f63c7cfa9772cb039495dd5e192ac
#
_entry.id   d09f63c7cfa9772cb039495dd5e192ac
#
_cell.length_a   1.000
_cell.length_b   1.000
_cell.length_c   1.000
_cell.angle_alpha   90.00
_cell.angle_beta   90.00
_cell.angle_gamma   90.00
#
_symmetry.space_group_name_H-M   'P 1'
#
loop_
_entity.id
_entity.type
_entity.pdbx_description
1 polymer ?
#
loop_
_entity_poly.entity_id
_entity_poly.type
_entity_poly.pdbx_seq_one_letter_code
_entity_poly.pdbx_strand_id
1 'polypeptide(L)'
;MGGKNIIKAILFDFGQTLVDAADGFRAAEKAAQSKLFANMSLTLYEDFMANYRRIRKEFHDRSNFSRISLWQEVYFYYCLEFDDQLLETWETEYWETVKAKTIVFPETIDVLKRLSLTYQLGLLSNTQGQRRSGTHRLSEFPGLEKYFQVIIVAGEDGIPPKPDPQPFRLCLEGLGVNPSEGVYVGDDYRIDICGAKDTGLHAVWIQHHSVERSWPEVETTVPIITRLDQLFDLESIGKV
;
A
#
# COMPACT_ATOMS: atom_id res chain seq x y z
N MET A 1 -10.62 -33.48 -15.43
CA MET A 1 -11.55 -32.37 -15.64
C MET A 1 -11.38 -31.45 -14.44
N GLY A 2 -10.54 -30.42 -14.56
CA GLY A 2 -10.39 -29.43 -13.50
C GLY A 2 -11.62 -28.52 -13.50
N GLY A 3 -12.45 -28.61 -12.47
CA GLY A 3 -13.53 -27.65 -12.28
C GLY A 3 -12.96 -26.24 -12.25
N LYS A 4 -13.52 -25.29 -13.01
CA LYS A 4 -13.19 -23.87 -12.89
C LYS A 4 -13.49 -23.49 -11.45
N ASN A 5 -12.46 -23.15 -10.65
CA ASN A 5 -12.68 -22.65 -9.30
C ASN A 5 -13.52 -21.39 -9.38
N ILE A 6 -14.61 -21.37 -8.63
CA ILE A 6 -15.51 -20.22 -8.57
C ILE A 6 -14.87 -19.23 -7.60
N ILE A 7 -14.63 -18.01 -8.03
CA ILE A 7 -14.14 -16.93 -7.14
C ILE A 7 -15.22 -16.59 -6.10
N LYS A 8 -14.81 -16.52 -4.85
CA LYS A 8 -15.68 -16.22 -3.69
C LYS A 8 -15.28 -14.95 -2.97
N ALA A 9 -14.00 -14.54 -3.07
CA ALA A 9 -13.48 -13.37 -2.39
C ALA A 9 -12.60 -12.51 -3.30
N ILE A 10 -12.61 -11.21 -3.04
CA ILE A 10 -11.70 -10.23 -3.64
C ILE A 10 -11.01 -9.46 -2.53
N LEU A 11 -9.69 -9.50 -2.54
CA LEU A 11 -8.83 -8.80 -1.59
C LEU A 11 -8.22 -7.58 -2.29
N PHE A 12 -8.14 -6.47 -1.59
CA PHE A 12 -7.58 -5.22 -2.12
C PHE A 12 -6.41 -4.73 -1.29
N ASP A 13 -5.39 -4.17 -1.95
CA ASP A 13 -4.52 -3.17 -1.34
C ASP A 13 -5.29 -1.85 -1.16
N PHE A 14 -4.72 -0.93 -0.40
CA PHE A 14 -5.34 0.36 -0.09
C PHE A 14 -4.80 1.51 -0.95
N GLY A 15 -3.50 1.80 -0.80
CA GLY A 15 -2.87 2.97 -1.42
C GLY A 15 -2.65 2.77 -2.93
N GLN A 16 -2.97 3.76 -3.77
CA GLN A 16 -2.88 3.69 -5.22
C GLN A 16 -3.75 2.58 -5.86
N THR A 17 -4.53 1.87 -5.02
CA THR A 17 -5.50 0.86 -5.45
C THR A 17 -6.93 1.34 -5.24
N LEU A 18 -7.27 1.78 -4.04
CA LEU A 18 -8.60 2.32 -3.68
C LEU A 18 -8.61 3.84 -3.54
N VAL A 19 -7.45 4.42 -3.23
CA VAL A 19 -7.27 5.86 -3.03
C VAL A 19 -6.02 6.35 -3.74
N ASP A 20 -6.08 7.56 -4.28
CA ASP A 20 -4.90 8.28 -4.77
C ASP A 20 -4.28 9.08 -3.63
N ALA A 21 -3.09 8.71 -3.22
CA ALA A 21 -2.29 9.40 -2.22
C ALA A 21 -0.97 9.94 -2.79
N ALA A 22 -0.75 9.85 -4.11
CA ALA A 22 0.53 10.16 -4.73
C ALA A 22 0.97 11.60 -4.46
N ASP A 23 0.06 12.56 -4.63
CA ASP A 23 0.33 13.98 -4.38
C ASP A 23 0.61 14.26 -2.90
N GLY A 24 -0.09 13.57 -2.02
CA GLY A 24 0.12 13.64 -0.58
C GLY A 24 1.51 13.16 -0.20
N PHE A 25 1.90 11.99 -0.68
CA PHE A 25 3.24 11.46 -0.44
C PHE A 25 4.34 12.35 -1.03
N ARG A 26 4.18 12.86 -2.28
CA ARG A 26 5.15 13.77 -2.89
C ARG A 26 5.35 15.04 -2.07
N ALA A 27 4.26 15.65 -1.61
CA ALA A 27 4.32 16.88 -0.82
C ALA A 27 4.92 16.65 0.57
N ALA A 28 4.49 15.62 1.27
CA ALA A 28 5.00 15.27 2.60
C ALA A 28 6.49 14.90 2.55
N GLU A 29 6.90 14.10 1.57
CA GLU A 29 8.28 13.70 1.36
C GLU A 29 9.20 14.90 1.09
N LYS A 30 8.78 15.82 0.22
CA LYS A 30 9.52 17.05 -0.06
C LYS A 30 9.68 17.92 1.18
N ALA A 31 8.61 18.05 1.98
CA ALA A 31 8.65 18.82 3.22
C ALA A 31 9.59 18.18 4.26
N ALA A 32 9.54 16.86 4.43
CA ALA A 32 10.42 16.12 5.33
C ALA A 32 11.89 16.26 4.92
N GLN A 33 12.21 16.09 3.65
CA GLN A 33 13.57 16.27 3.13
C GLN A 33 14.11 17.66 3.41
N SER A 34 13.30 18.72 3.23
CA SER A 34 13.69 20.09 3.51
C SER A 34 13.95 20.32 5.01
N LYS A 35 13.12 19.75 5.88
CA LYS A 35 13.30 19.83 7.34
C LYS A 35 14.55 19.12 7.81
N LEU A 36 14.79 17.90 7.35
CA LEU A 36 15.99 17.13 7.67
C LEU A 36 17.24 17.86 7.24
N PHE A 37 17.31 18.31 5.99
CA PHE A 37 18.46 19.03 5.45
C PHE A 37 18.79 20.29 6.27
N ALA A 38 17.77 21.09 6.59
CA ALA A 38 17.93 22.31 7.37
C ALA A 38 18.35 22.03 8.82
N ASN A 39 17.73 21.06 9.48
CA ASN A 39 18.03 20.72 10.88
C ASN A 39 19.45 20.16 11.04
N MET A 40 19.89 19.34 10.10
CA MET A 40 21.25 18.80 10.08
C MET A 40 22.32 19.85 9.69
N SER A 41 21.92 21.06 9.31
CA SER A 41 22.82 22.14 8.89
C SER A 41 23.78 21.73 7.76
N LEU A 42 23.32 20.87 6.87
CA LEU A 42 24.10 20.42 5.73
C LEU A 42 24.21 21.52 4.66
N THR A 43 25.31 21.53 3.92
CA THR A 43 25.60 22.57 2.92
C THR A 43 25.41 22.10 1.48
N LEU A 44 25.50 20.78 1.23
CA LEU A 44 25.44 20.18 -0.10
C LEU A 44 24.12 19.43 -0.28
N TYR A 45 23.11 20.13 -0.81
CA TYR A 45 21.77 19.58 -0.97
C TYR A 45 21.70 18.38 -1.94
N GLU A 46 22.47 18.42 -3.02
CA GLU A 46 22.49 17.32 -4.01
C GLU A 46 23.06 16.03 -3.43
N ASP A 47 24.12 16.14 -2.63
CA ASP A 47 24.72 15.00 -1.92
C ASP A 47 23.75 14.42 -0.90
N PHE A 48 23.11 15.29 -0.09
CA PHE A 48 22.03 14.87 0.83
C PHE A 48 20.93 14.09 0.08
N MET A 49 20.44 14.62 -1.03
CA MET A 49 19.37 13.98 -1.79
C MET A 49 19.77 12.65 -2.40
N ALA A 50 21.02 12.52 -2.84
CA ALA A 50 21.54 11.25 -3.37
C ALA A 50 21.55 10.17 -2.26
N ASN A 51 22.09 10.50 -1.08
CA ASN A 51 22.15 9.61 0.07
C ASN A 51 20.75 9.28 0.62
N TYR A 52 19.89 10.28 0.76
CA TYR A 52 18.50 10.08 1.19
C TYR A 52 17.75 9.08 0.30
N ARG A 53 17.86 9.24 -1.03
CA ARG A 53 17.21 8.34 -2.00
C ARG A 53 17.76 6.92 -1.90
N ARG A 54 19.08 6.75 -1.69
CA ARG A 54 19.71 5.45 -1.52
C ARG A 54 19.19 4.76 -0.26
N ILE A 55 19.24 5.43 0.90
CA ILE A 55 18.77 4.89 2.17
C ILE A 55 17.28 4.55 2.09
N ARG A 56 16.47 5.45 1.52
CA ARG A 56 15.03 5.20 1.33
C ARG A 56 14.75 3.97 0.47
N LYS A 57 15.55 3.78 -0.60
CA LYS A 57 15.43 2.58 -1.45
C LYS A 57 15.74 1.31 -0.66
N GLU A 58 16.78 1.30 0.15
CA GLU A 58 17.14 0.16 1.00
C GLU A 58 16.01 -0.19 2.00
N PHE A 59 15.35 0.80 2.58
CA PHE A 59 14.19 0.62 3.43
C PHE A 59 13.00 0.03 2.66
N HIS A 60 12.71 0.56 1.49
CA HIS A 60 11.64 0.06 0.63
C HIS A 60 11.90 -1.39 0.18
N ASP A 61 13.14 -1.73 -0.17
CA ASP A 61 13.51 -3.08 -0.59
C ASP A 61 13.31 -4.13 0.52
N ARG A 62 13.37 -3.69 1.80
CA ARG A 62 13.07 -4.51 2.99
C ARG A 62 11.62 -4.42 3.44
N SER A 63 10.74 -3.76 2.68
CA SER A 63 9.36 -3.46 3.08
C SER A 63 9.24 -2.77 4.45
N ASN A 64 10.24 -1.96 4.82
CA ASN A 64 10.17 -1.08 5.99
C ASN A 64 9.73 0.32 5.55
N PHE A 65 8.55 0.73 5.99
CA PHE A 65 7.94 2.01 5.60
C PHE A 65 7.90 3.03 6.74
N SER A 66 8.54 2.75 7.89
CA SER A 66 8.63 3.68 9.01
C SER A 66 9.41 4.94 8.65
N ARG A 67 8.78 6.09 8.75
CA ARG A 67 9.41 7.39 8.47
C ARG A 67 10.42 7.74 9.55
N ILE A 68 10.10 7.51 10.80
CA ILE A 68 11.01 7.77 11.93
C ILE A 68 12.28 6.93 11.76
N SER A 69 12.16 5.63 11.53
CA SER A 69 13.34 4.76 11.37
C SER A 69 14.19 5.18 10.16
N LEU A 70 13.56 5.56 9.04
CA LEU A 70 14.26 6.08 7.87
C LEU A 70 15.04 7.36 8.21
N TRP A 71 14.41 8.31 8.90
CA TRP A 71 15.05 9.58 9.24
C TRP A 71 16.17 9.41 10.27
N GLN A 72 16.00 8.54 11.26
CA GLN A 72 17.06 8.14 12.18
C GLN A 72 18.27 7.58 11.43
N GLU A 73 18.06 6.68 10.44
CA GLU A 73 19.14 6.14 9.61
C GLU A 73 19.85 7.23 8.80
N VAL A 74 19.12 8.23 8.32
CA VAL A 74 19.73 9.39 7.65
C VAL A 74 20.62 10.19 8.60
N TYR A 75 20.21 10.44 9.85
CA TYR A 75 21.06 11.08 10.87
C TYR A 75 22.30 10.25 11.18
N PHE A 76 22.15 8.93 11.36
CA PHE A 76 23.28 8.02 11.58
C PHE A 76 24.28 8.05 10.44
N TYR A 77 23.81 8.08 9.20
CA TYR A 77 24.69 8.18 8.02
C TYR A 77 25.59 9.41 8.05
N TYR A 78 25.07 10.55 8.56
CA TYR A 78 25.83 11.79 8.72
C TYR A 78 26.55 11.91 10.07
N CYS A 79 26.53 10.86 10.90
CA CYS A 79 27.13 10.86 12.25
C CYS A 79 26.58 11.98 13.14
N LEU A 80 25.30 12.31 13.03
CA LEU A 80 24.62 13.35 13.79
C LEU A 80 23.65 12.73 14.79
N GLU A 81 23.46 13.43 15.92
CA GLU A 81 22.42 13.10 16.87
C GLU A 81 21.06 13.64 16.40
N PHE A 82 19.98 13.01 16.84
CA PHE A 82 18.61 13.41 16.52
C PHE A 82 17.77 13.53 17.80
N ASP A 83 16.72 14.31 17.71
CA ASP A 83 15.71 14.45 18.74
C ASP A 83 14.47 13.63 18.36
N ASP A 84 14.17 12.58 19.14
CA ASP A 84 13.03 11.70 18.91
C ASP A 84 11.69 12.45 18.92
N GLN A 85 11.52 13.43 19.81
CA GLN A 85 10.29 14.22 19.88
C GLN A 85 10.09 15.08 18.62
N LEU A 86 11.19 15.62 18.08
CA LEU A 86 11.16 16.39 16.85
C LEU A 86 10.78 15.49 15.66
N LEU A 87 11.37 14.29 15.56
CA LEU A 87 11.06 13.34 14.51
C LEU A 87 9.60 12.86 14.59
N GLU A 88 9.06 12.62 15.78
CA GLU A 88 7.65 12.28 15.98
C GLU A 88 6.71 13.42 15.56
N THR A 89 7.11 14.67 15.84
CA THR A 89 6.34 15.84 15.38
C THR A 89 6.31 15.92 13.86
N TRP A 90 7.46 15.73 13.21
CA TRP A 90 7.54 15.72 11.73
C TRP A 90 6.80 14.54 11.11
N GLU A 91 6.77 13.39 11.76
CA GLU A 91 5.97 12.25 11.29
C GLU A 91 4.47 12.58 11.33
N THR A 92 4.00 13.21 12.40
CA THR A 92 2.61 13.68 12.53
C THR A 92 2.25 14.61 11.37
N GLU A 93 3.05 15.65 11.14
CA GLU A 93 2.83 16.61 10.04
C GLU A 93 2.94 15.95 8.66
N TYR A 94 3.82 14.95 8.50
CA TYR A 94 3.93 14.15 7.29
C TYR A 94 2.60 13.47 6.97
N TRP A 95 2.02 12.76 7.95
CA TRP A 95 0.77 12.04 7.77
C TRP A 95 -0.44 12.96 7.61
N GLU A 96 -0.49 14.09 8.30
CA GLU A 96 -1.51 15.12 8.07
C GLU A 96 -1.47 15.64 6.62
N THR A 97 -0.27 15.87 6.09
CA THR A 97 -0.08 16.28 4.70
C THR A 97 -0.54 15.21 3.71
N VAL A 98 -0.19 13.95 3.96
CA VAL A 98 -0.64 12.82 3.15
C VAL A 98 -2.16 12.71 3.18
N LYS A 99 -2.76 12.76 4.38
CA LYS A 99 -4.21 12.69 4.57
C LYS A 99 -4.96 13.78 3.82
N ALA A 100 -4.52 15.04 3.99
CA ALA A 100 -5.19 16.20 3.38
C ALA A 100 -5.22 16.16 1.84
N LYS A 101 -4.34 15.38 1.23
CA LYS A 101 -4.23 15.25 -0.24
C LYS A 101 -4.60 13.86 -0.77
N THR A 102 -5.02 12.95 0.09
CA THR A 102 -5.49 11.63 -0.33
C THR A 102 -6.95 11.73 -0.74
N ILE A 103 -7.28 11.23 -1.91
CA ILE A 103 -8.63 11.18 -2.46
C ILE A 103 -9.02 9.73 -2.81
N VAL A 104 -10.28 9.39 -2.59
CA VAL A 104 -10.84 8.11 -3.06
C VAL A 104 -11.01 8.20 -4.57
N PHE A 105 -10.59 7.17 -5.31
CA PHE A 105 -10.85 7.14 -6.75
C PHE A 105 -12.36 7.18 -7.02
N PRO A 106 -12.80 7.92 -8.06
CA PRO A 106 -14.24 8.18 -8.27
C PRO A 106 -15.11 6.93 -8.34
N GLU A 107 -14.58 5.84 -8.93
CA GLU A 107 -15.29 4.58 -9.11
C GLU A 107 -15.25 3.64 -7.91
N THR A 108 -14.36 3.87 -6.93
CA THR A 108 -14.07 2.92 -5.84
C THR A 108 -15.32 2.50 -5.07
N ILE A 109 -16.12 3.46 -4.62
CA ILE A 109 -17.30 3.17 -3.80
C ILE A 109 -18.33 2.34 -4.57
N ASP A 110 -18.59 2.69 -5.83
CA ASP A 110 -19.56 1.99 -6.65
C ASP A 110 -19.06 0.56 -6.99
N VAL A 111 -17.78 0.39 -7.25
CA VAL A 111 -17.16 -0.92 -7.49
C VAL A 111 -17.26 -1.79 -6.23
N LEU A 112 -16.81 -1.29 -5.07
CA LEU A 112 -16.90 -2.05 -3.82
C LEU A 112 -18.34 -2.42 -3.47
N LYS A 113 -19.29 -1.51 -3.64
CA LYS A 113 -20.70 -1.76 -3.42
C LYS A 113 -21.24 -2.88 -4.31
N ARG A 114 -20.91 -2.88 -5.60
CA ARG A 114 -21.36 -3.92 -6.53
C ARG A 114 -20.71 -5.26 -6.22
N LEU A 115 -19.40 -5.28 -5.98
CA LEU A 115 -18.68 -6.52 -5.68
C LEU A 115 -19.16 -7.16 -4.36
N SER A 116 -19.48 -6.35 -3.34
CA SER A 116 -19.96 -6.85 -2.04
C SER A 116 -21.30 -7.57 -2.10
N LEU A 117 -22.06 -7.45 -3.19
CA LEU A 117 -23.31 -8.19 -3.40
C LEU A 117 -23.06 -9.69 -3.73
N THR A 118 -21.88 -10.01 -4.24
CA THR A 118 -21.56 -11.36 -4.75
C THR A 118 -20.33 -11.97 -4.07
N TYR A 119 -19.35 -11.14 -3.71
CA TYR A 119 -18.07 -11.58 -3.17
C TYR A 119 -17.89 -11.11 -1.73
N GLN A 120 -17.14 -11.89 -0.96
CA GLN A 120 -16.56 -11.40 0.29
C GLN A 120 -15.39 -10.47 -0.04
N LEU A 121 -15.28 -9.34 0.66
CA LEU A 121 -14.23 -8.38 0.42
C LEU A 121 -13.25 -8.33 1.60
N GLY A 122 -11.97 -8.43 1.31
CA GLY A 122 -10.88 -8.25 2.25
C GLY A 122 -10.03 -7.03 1.90
N LEU A 123 -9.51 -6.36 2.92
CA LEU A 123 -8.45 -5.38 2.78
C LEU A 123 -7.15 -5.96 3.36
N LEU A 124 -6.08 -5.89 2.61
CA LEU A 124 -4.76 -6.26 3.07
C LEU A 124 -3.76 -5.20 2.62
N SER A 125 -3.31 -4.36 3.53
CA SER A 125 -2.38 -3.27 3.26
C SER A 125 -1.17 -3.34 4.17
N ASN A 126 0.00 -2.91 3.67
CA ASN A 126 1.16 -2.75 4.54
C ASN A 126 1.01 -1.49 5.40
N THR A 127 1.42 -1.58 6.67
CA THR A 127 1.57 -0.40 7.51
C THR A 127 2.55 0.58 6.85
N GLN A 128 2.29 1.85 7.04
CA GLN A 128 3.22 2.91 6.65
C GLN A 128 4.05 3.40 7.85
N GLY A 129 4.02 2.67 8.98
CA GLY A 129 4.75 2.99 10.20
C GLY A 129 4.12 4.08 11.03
N GLN A 130 2.84 4.32 10.92
CA GLN A 130 2.08 5.33 11.69
C GLN A 130 1.93 4.92 13.15
N ARG A 131 2.95 5.12 13.95
CA ARG A 131 2.97 4.64 15.37
C ARG A 131 1.96 5.32 16.30
N ARG A 132 1.61 6.59 16.06
CA ARG A 132 0.76 7.37 16.98
C ARG A 132 -0.74 7.25 16.72
N SER A 133 -1.15 6.96 15.50
CA SER A 133 -2.59 6.87 15.20
C SER A 133 -3.19 5.53 15.62
N GLY A 134 -2.38 4.49 15.83
CA GLY A 134 -2.82 3.15 16.21
C GLY A 134 -3.80 2.51 15.22
N THR A 135 -4.07 3.18 14.13
CA THR A 135 -5.07 2.78 13.15
C THR A 135 -4.52 2.97 11.74
N HIS A 136 -4.77 1.99 10.89
CA HIS A 136 -4.48 2.11 9.47
C HIS A 136 -5.25 3.30 8.88
N ARG A 137 -4.70 3.94 7.84
CA ARG A 137 -5.31 5.08 7.13
C ARG A 137 -6.73 4.82 6.62
N LEU A 138 -7.15 3.55 6.50
CA LEU A 138 -8.53 3.20 6.15
C LEU A 138 -9.55 3.80 7.12
N SER A 139 -9.22 3.92 8.41
CA SER A 139 -10.11 4.54 9.41
C SER A 139 -10.46 6.01 9.10
N GLU A 140 -9.66 6.67 8.27
CA GLU A 140 -9.92 8.02 7.78
C GLU A 140 -11.00 8.04 6.67
N PHE A 141 -11.35 6.87 6.15
CA PHE A 141 -12.31 6.66 5.07
C PHE A 141 -13.43 5.67 5.46
N PRO A 142 -14.28 6.01 6.46
CA PRO A 142 -15.30 5.10 6.98
C PRO A 142 -16.33 4.68 5.90
N GLY A 143 -16.43 5.45 4.82
CA GLY A 143 -17.22 5.09 3.65
C GLY A 143 -16.71 3.88 2.89
N LEU A 144 -15.41 3.54 3.01
CA LEU A 144 -14.79 2.36 2.41
C LEU A 144 -14.77 1.17 3.38
N GLU A 145 -14.44 1.42 4.65
CA GLU A 145 -14.25 0.40 5.68
C GLU A 145 -15.41 -0.58 5.78
N LYS A 146 -16.64 -0.08 5.69
CA LYS A 146 -17.88 -0.85 5.81
C LYS A 146 -18.06 -1.98 4.79
N TYR A 147 -17.29 -1.99 3.70
CA TYR A 147 -17.39 -3.03 2.66
C TYR A 147 -16.53 -4.25 2.96
N PHE A 148 -15.56 -4.14 3.87
CA PHE A 148 -14.61 -5.21 4.15
C PHE A 148 -15.02 -6.03 5.35
N GLN A 149 -15.13 -7.35 5.18
CA GLN A 149 -15.38 -8.32 6.24
C GLN A 149 -14.11 -8.59 7.04
N VAL A 150 -12.94 -8.49 6.40
CA VAL A 150 -11.63 -8.70 7.01
C VAL A 150 -10.70 -7.56 6.60
N ILE A 151 -9.99 -7.02 7.58
CA ILE A 151 -8.97 -5.98 7.39
C ILE A 151 -7.70 -6.47 8.05
N ILE A 152 -6.62 -6.60 7.28
CA ILE A 152 -5.29 -6.97 7.74
C ILE A 152 -4.32 -5.83 7.47
N VAL A 153 -3.66 -5.35 8.52
CA VAL A 153 -2.54 -4.41 8.42
C VAL A 153 -1.24 -5.18 8.62
N ALA A 154 -0.53 -5.44 7.53
CA ALA A 154 0.71 -6.17 7.55
C ALA A 154 1.89 -5.26 7.95
N GLY A 155 2.88 -5.82 8.66
CA GLY A 155 4.00 -5.07 9.22
C GLY A 155 3.75 -4.54 10.63
N GLU A 156 2.62 -4.91 11.26
CA GLU A 156 2.23 -4.56 12.63
C GLU A 156 1.83 -5.82 13.39
N ASP A 157 1.81 -5.75 14.73
CA ASP A 157 1.29 -6.79 15.63
C ASP A 157 1.84 -8.20 15.36
N GLY A 158 3.10 -8.29 14.94
CA GLY A 158 3.76 -9.55 14.64
C GLY A 158 3.39 -10.15 13.27
N ILE A 159 2.60 -9.47 12.46
CA ILE A 159 2.29 -9.86 11.09
C ILE A 159 3.38 -9.30 10.17
N PRO A 160 4.14 -10.14 9.44
CA PRO A 160 5.16 -9.65 8.52
C PRO A 160 4.54 -8.83 7.38
N PRO A 161 5.28 -7.85 6.81
CA PRO A 161 4.76 -7.07 5.68
C PRO A 161 4.65 -7.92 4.41
N LYS A 162 3.73 -7.57 3.51
CA LYS A 162 3.75 -8.06 2.13
C LYS A 162 5.12 -7.78 1.49
N PRO A 163 5.71 -8.66 0.67
CA PRO A 163 5.09 -9.81 0.00
C PRO A 163 5.10 -11.13 0.79
N ASP A 164 5.40 -11.14 2.10
CA ASP A 164 5.31 -12.38 2.88
C ASP A 164 3.93 -13.02 2.70
N PRO A 165 3.84 -14.36 2.53
CA PRO A 165 2.56 -15.03 2.32
C PRO A 165 1.64 -15.05 3.56
N GLN A 166 2.17 -14.82 4.75
CA GLN A 166 1.39 -14.91 5.99
C GLN A 166 0.19 -13.94 6.02
N PRO A 167 0.35 -12.61 5.74
CA PRO A 167 -0.79 -11.70 5.79
C PRO A 167 -1.88 -12.01 4.76
N PHE A 168 -1.52 -12.55 3.58
CA PHE A 168 -2.50 -13.02 2.60
C PHE A 168 -3.30 -14.22 3.15
N ARG A 169 -2.62 -15.19 3.77
CA ARG A 169 -3.27 -16.36 4.40
C ARG A 169 -4.20 -15.94 5.52
N LEU A 170 -3.77 -15.03 6.41
CA LEU A 170 -4.62 -14.51 7.49
C LEU A 170 -5.90 -13.85 6.94
N CYS A 171 -5.79 -13.09 5.86
CA CYS A 171 -6.95 -12.47 5.23
C CYS A 171 -7.89 -13.53 4.65
N LEU A 172 -7.37 -14.54 3.96
CA LEU A 172 -8.15 -15.66 3.40
C LEU A 172 -8.81 -16.50 4.49
N GLU A 173 -8.11 -16.80 5.57
CA GLU A 173 -8.64 -17.52 6.74
C GLU A 173 -9.79 -16.76 7.38
N GLY A 174 -9.64 -15.43 7.56
CA GLY A 174 -10.70 -14.59 8.10
C GLY A 174 -11.94 -14.54 7.21
N LEU A 175 -11.77 -14.67 5.88
CA LEU A 175 -12.87 -14.76 4.91
C LEU A 175 -13.41 -16.18 4.74
N GLY A 176 -12.73 -17.21 5.27
CA GLY A 176 -13.12 -18.62 5.13
C GLY A 176 -13.04 -19.16 3.70
N VAL A 177 -12.07 -18.68 2.89
CA VAL A 177 -11.90 -19.07 1.48
C VAL A 177 -10.53 -19.66 1.20
N ASN A 178 -10.46 -20.57 0.21
CA ASN A 178 -9.17 -21.10 -0.23
C ASN A 178 -8.46 -20.11 -1.17
N PRO A 179 -7.11 -20.15 -1.27
CA PRO A 179 -6.37 -19.25 -2.16
C PRO A 179 -6.88 -19.23 -3.60
N SER A 180 -7.18 -20.40 -4.18
CA SER A 180 -7.67 -20.53 -5.54
C SER A 180 -9.11 -20.00 -5.78
N GLU A 181 -9.81 -19.62 -4.72
CA GLU A 181 -11.13 -19.00 -4.74
C GLU A 181 -11.06 -17.47 -4.51
N GLY A 182 -9.85 -16.93 -4.34
CA GLY A 182 -9.61 -15.51 -4.09
C GLY A 182 -8.88 -14.82 -5.24
N VAL A 183 -9.19 -13.55 -5.40
CA VAL A 183 -8.46 -12.62 -6.28
C VAL A 183 -7.87 -11.50 -5.43
N TYR A 184 -6.61 -11.16 -5.65
CA TYR A 184 -5.97 -10.00 -5.04
C TYR A 184 -5.79 -8.89 -6.08
N VAL A 185 -6.17 -7.68 -5.73
CA VAL A 185 -6.03 -6.47 -6.55
C VAL A 185 -5.08 -5.51 -5.86
N GLY A 186 -3.99 -5.14 -6.53
CA GLY A 186 -2.99 -4.23 -5.96
C GLY A 186 -2.15 -3.54 -7.03
N ASP A 187 -1.41 -2.50 -6.63
CA ASP A 187 -0.66 -1.65 -7.54
C ASP A 187 0.85 -1.96 -7.57
N ASP A 188 1.41 -2.56 -6.53
CA ASP A 188 2.85 -2.89 -6.49
C ASP A 188 3.09 -4.32 -6.99
N TYR A 189 3.81 -4.43 -8.12
CA TYR A 189 4.06 -5.75 -8.73
C TYR A 189 4.80 -6.71 -7.78
N ARG A 190 5.83 -6.22 -7.08
CA ARG A 190 6.65 -7.04 -6.17
C ARG A 190 5.89 -7.40 -4.89
N ILE A 191 5.23 -6.42 -4.31
CA ILE A 191 4.61 -6.55 -2.98
C ILE A 191 3.25 -7.25 -3.08
N ASP A 192 2.42 -6.83 -4.04
CA ASP A 192 1.04 -7.30 -4.17
C ASP A 192 0.93 -8.50 -5.09
N ILE A 193 1.44 -8.35 -6.32
CA ILE A 193 1.20 -9.34 -7.36
C ILE A 193 2.02 -10.61 -7.12
N CYS A 194 3.32 -10.47 -6.83
CA CYS A 194 4.14 -11.63 -6.51
C CYS A 194 3.69 -12.29 -5.20
N GLY A 195 3.42 -11.51 -4.13
CA GLY A 195 2.96 -12.04 -2.84
C GLY A 195 1.63 -12.80 -2.93
N ALA A 196 0.67 -12.30 -3.71
CA ALA A 196 -0.59 -12.98 -3.97
C ALA A 196 -0.38 -14.30 -4.74
N LYS A 197 0.43 -14.28 -5.80
CA LYS A 197 0.74 -15.50 -6.58
C LYS A 197 1.44 -16.56 -5.76
N ASP A 198 2.41 -16.17 -4.94
CA ASP A 198 3.16 -17.09 -4.07
C ASP A 198 2.27 -17.72 -3.00
N THR A 199 1.14 -17.08 -2.68
CA THR A 199 0.11 -17.63 -1.79
C THR A 199 -0.90 -18.52 -2.52
N GLY A 200 -0.93 -18.51 -3.86
CA GLY A 200 -1.85 -19.26 -4.69
C GLY A 200 -3.16 -18.53 -5.03
N LEU A 201 -3.21 -17.24 -4.76
CA LEU A 201 -4.29 -16.35 -5.21
C LEU A 201 -4.19 -16.06 -6.71
N HIS A 202 -5.32 -15.79 -7.33
CA HIS A 202 -5.33 -15.03 -8.58
C HIS A 202 -4.93 -13.58 -8.27
N ALA A 203 -4.27 -12.94 -9.22
CA ALA A 203 -3.85 -11.53 -9.05
C ALA A 203 -4.35 -10.67 -10.20
N VAL A 204 -4.67 -9.42 -9.91
CA VAL A 204 -4.98 -8.36 -10.89
C VAL A 204 -4.09 -7.18 -10.56
N TRP A 205 -3.31 -6.74 -11.52
CA TRP A 205 -2.42 -5.60 -11.35
C TRP A 205 -3.10 -4.32 -11.80
N ILE A 206 -3.35 -3.40 -10.87
CA ILE A 206 -3.89 -2.10 -11.22
C ILE A 206 -2.76 -1.09 -11.42
N GLN A 207 -2.73 -0.48 -12.61
CA GLN A 207 -1.86 0.62 -12.98
C GLN A 207 -2.73 1.86 -13.21
N HIS A 208 -3.23 2.45 -12.13
CA HIS A 208 -4.25 3.49 -12.24
C HIS A 208 -3.78 4.63 -13.13
N HIS A 209 -4.56 4.96 -14.16
CA HIS A 209 -4.17 5.92 -15.19
C HIS A 209 -3.95 7.35 -14.68
N SER A 210 -4.56 7.71 -13.54
CA SER A 210 -4.39 9.01 -12.89
C SER A 210 -3.17 9.09 -11.97
N VAL A 211 -2.48 7.96 -11.72
CA VAL A 211 -1.30 7.91 -10.87
C VAL A 211 -0.05 8.10 -11.71
N GLU A 212 0.61 9.23 -11.55
CA GLU A 212 1.88 9.51 -12.21
C GLU A 212 3.03 8.76 -11.53
N ARG A 213 3.36 7.58 -12.04
CA ARG A 213 4.54 6.79 -11.64
C ARG A 213 5.07 5.97 -12.79
N SER A 214 6.37 5.64 -12.73
CA SER A 214 6.97 4.65 -13.63
C SER A 214 6.60 3.26 -13.15
N TRP A 215 5.88 2.52 -13.97
CA TRP A 215 5.56 1.12 -13.71
C TRP A 215 6.73 0.24 -14.14
N PRO A 216 7.05 -0.84 -13.40
CA PRO A 216 8.10 -1.76 -13.83
C PRO A 216 7.71 -2.46 -15.14
N GLU A 217 8.66 -2.56 -16.07
CA GLU A 217 8.49 -3.36 -17.28
C GLU A 217 8.73 -4.83 -16.92
N VAL A 218 7.66 -5.61 -16.88
CA VAL A 218 7.70 -7.05 -16.58
C VAL A 218 6.84 -7.83 -17.58
N GLU A 219 7.36 -8.94 -18.05
CA GLU A 219 6.55 -9.90 -18.80
C GLU A 219 5.64 -10.64 -17.81
N THR A 220 4.33 -10.51 -17.98
CA THR A 220 3.36 -11.11 -17.09
C THR A 220 2.09 -11.55 -17.84
N THR A 221 1.48 -12.63 -17.37
CA THR A 221 0.15 -13.07 -17.80
C THR A 221 -0.96 -12.59 -16.84
N VAL A 222 -0.59 -11.84 -15.81
CA VAL A 222 -1.56 -11.27 -14.85
C VAL A 222 -2.36 -10.19 -15.56
N PRO A 223 -3.70 -10.19 -15.45
CA PRO A 223 -4.51 -9.11 -15.99
C PRO A 223 -4.06 -7.74 -15.46
N ILE A 224 -3.91 -6.79 -16.35
CA ILE A 224 -3.59 -5.39 -16.02
C ILE A 224 -4.85 -4.56 -16.29
N ILE A 225 -5.24 -3.78 -15.28
CA ILE A 225 -6.34 -2.82 -15.38
C ILE A 225 -5.80 -1.41 -15.05
N THR A 226 -6.47 -0.38 -15.53
CA THR A 226 -6.13 1.03 -15.30
C THR A 226 -7.19 1.78 -14.50
N ARG A 227 -8.31 1.11 -14.21
CA ARG A 227 -9.42 1.58 -13.38
C ARG A 227 -10.07 0.38 -12.70
N LEU A 228 -10.61 0.56 -11.51
CA LEU A 228 -11.25 -0.51 -10.75
C LEU A 228 -12.51 -1.09 -11.41
N ASP A 229 -13.27 -0.29 -12.14
CA ASP A 229 -14.48 -0.75 -12.83
C ASP A 229 -14.21 -1.79 -13.93
N GLN A 230 -12.98 -1.84 -14.48
CA GLN A 230 -12.55 -2.89 -15.41
C GLN A 230 -12.46 -4.29 -14.78
N LEU A 231 -12.55 -4.40 -13.45
CA LEU A 231 -12.70 -5.71 -12.80
C LEU A 231 -13.92 -6.49 -13.33
N PHE A 232 -14.99 -5.81 -13.71
CA PHE A 232 -16.20 -6.42 -14.24
C PHE A 232 -16.03 -6.96 -15.66
N ASP A 233 -14.99 -6.57 -16.37
CA ASP A 233 -14.68 -7.06 -17.72
C ASP A 233 -13.87 -8.37 -17.70
N LEU A 234 -13.33 -8.74 -16.53
CA LEU A 234 -12.54 -9.96 -16.38
C LEU A 234 -13.46 -11.18 -16.31
N GLU A 235 -13.17 -12.22 -17.12
CA GLU A 235 -13.97 -13.47 -17.18
C GLU A 235 -14.15 -14.18 -15.83
N SER A 236 -13.19 -13.98 -14.89
CA SER A 236 -13.21 -14.55 -13.56
C SER A 236 -14.14 -13.81 -12.59
N ILE A 237 -14.40 -12.51 -12.82
CA ILE A 237 -15.16 -11.62 -11.93
C ILE A 237 -16.44 -11.13 -12.62
N GLY A 238 -16.45 -10.97 -13.93
CA GLY A 238 -17.47 -10.27 -14.73
C GLY A 238 -18.80 -10.99 -14.96
N LYS A 239 -19.11 -12.08 -14.25
CA LYS A 239 -20.42 -12.77 -14.38
C LYS A 239 -21.35 -12.43 -13.21
N VAL A 240 -21.49 -11.13 -12.94
CA VAL A 240 -22.47 -10.60 -11.96
C VAL A 240 -23.60 -9.90 -12.70
#